data_3296431697f89b9921b5526d411e8920
#
_entry.id   3296431697f89b9921b5526d411e8920
#
_cell.length_a   1.000
_cell.length_b   1.000
_cell.length_c   1.000
_cell.angle_alpha   90.00
_cell.angle_beta   90.00
_cell.angle_gamma   90.00
#
_symmetry.space_group_name_H-M   'P 1'
#
loop_
_entity.id
_entity.type
_entity.pdbx_description
1 polymer ?
#
loop_
_entity_poly.entity_id
_entity_poly.type
_entity_poly.pdbx_seq_one_letter_code
_entity_poly.pdbx_strand_id
1 'polypeptide(L)'
;NLRAGNFKTTIELVGHEVYYHVFDVPTNLNPKDFKLEYTTIYGRKVKVNSINFSGNNTVVSPKLKKQMKGTKEMNRITLFPLEVKNPFGDTVTKPAFKDYIKDVGFMSITKTRDYIDPYFRIRGFSGAKFNEVKYVDDKESVLNYYNSKGYRDAVIMNDTSIYDERNNLNLFIQVNEGRQYYFGDIVWRGNTKYGDSILNLILGIKKGDVYNLDILNKRLGKQLS
;
A
#
# COMPACT_ATOMS: atom_id res chain seq x y z
N ASN A 1 -13.34 32.86 12.26
CA ASN A 1 -13.97 34.17 12.13
C ASN A 1 -12.97 35.26 12.56
N LEU A 2 -12.45 36.00 11.62
CA LEU A 2 -11.66 37.19 11.89
C LEU A 2 -12.62 38.32 12.28
N ARG A 3 -12.44 38.92 13.45
CA ARG A 3 -13.39 39.88 14.03
C ARG A 3 -13.21 41.31 13.57
N ALA A 4 -12.40 41.63 12.61
CA ALA A 4 -12.26 42.97 12.09
C ALA A 4 -12.27 42.93 10.56
N GLY A 5 -13.43 43.15 10.00
CA GLY A 5 -13.65 43.21 8.56
C GLY A 5 -14.15 41.86 7.97
N ASN A 6 -14.73 41.95 6.79
CA ASN A 6 -15.27 40.78 6.05
C ASN A 6 -14.15 40.00 5.36
N PHE A 7 -13.34 39.26 6.13
CA PHE A 7 -12.30 38.43 5.54
C PHE A 7 -12.84 37.02 5.28
N LYS A 8 -12.59 36.51 4.09
CA LYS A 8 -12.85 35.12 3.74
C LYS A 8 -11.52 34.37 3.83
N THR A 9 -11.40 33.51 4.82
CA THR A 9 -10.23 32.64 4.99
C THR A 9 -10.65 31.23 4.71
N THR A 10 -9.99 30.57 3.77
CA THR A 10 -10.15 29.14 3.53
C THR A 10 -8.92 28.45 4.12
N ILE A 11 -9.13 27.48 4.98
CA ILE A 11 -8.07 26.65 5.55
C ILE A 11 -8.20 25.29 4.87
N GLU A 12 -7.18 24.88 4.17
CA GLU A 12 -7.09 23.58 3.53
C GLU A 12 -6.01 22.76 4.24
N LEU A 13 -6.35 21.54 4.61
CA LEU A 13 -5.44 20.61 5.24
C LEU A 13 -4.98 19.63 4.16
N VAL A 14 -3.73 19.78 3.71
CA VAL A 14 -3.11 18.89 2.74
C VAL A 14 -2.05 18.07 3.47
N GLY A 15 -2.36 16.80 3.73
CA GLY A 15 -1.48 15.91 4.50
C GLY A 15 -1.33 16.36 5.95
N HIS A 16 -0.10 16.70 6.37
CA HIS A 16 0.22 17.25 7.71
C HIS A 16 0.42 18.76 7.71
N GLU A 17 0.33 19.40 6.56
CA GLU A 17 0.54 20.83 6.42
C GLU A 17 -0.78 21.57 6.34
N VAL A 18 -0.86 22.69 7.04
CA VAL A 18 -2.02 23.56 7.07
C VAL A 18 -1.74 24.74 6.18
N TYR A 19 -2.47 24.86 5.07
CA TYR A 19 -2.40 26.01 4.19
C TYR A 19 -3.57 26.94 4.50
N TYR A 20 -3.27 28.24 4.69
CA TYR A 20 -4.31 29.25 4.79
C TYR A 20 -4.20 30.22 3.62
N HIS A 21 -5.31 30.42 2.98
CA HIS A 21 -5.48 31.46 1.97
C HIS A 21 -6.24 32.63 2.62
N VAL A 22 -5.56 33.75 2.78
CA VAL A 22 -6.18 34.98 3.29
C VAL A 22 -6.47 35.86 2.09
N PHE A 23 -7.75 36.15 1.86
CA PHE A 23 -8.20 37.04 0.79
C PHE A 23 -8.62 38.39 1.39
N ASP A 24 -8.26 39.52 0.74
CA ASP A 24 -8.68 40.85 1.08
C ASP A 24 -8.26 41.33 2.49
N VAL A 25 -6.96 41.30 2.79
CA VAL A 25 -6.41 41.89 4.00
C VAL A 25 -6.22 43.38 3.78
N PRO A 26 -6.93 44.29 4.50
CA PRO A 26 -6.64 45.71 4.44
C PRO A 26 -5.23 46.01 4.97
N THR A 27 -4.50 46.79 4.27
CA THR A 27 -3.09 47.12 4.54
C THR A 27 -2.84 47.93 5.82
N ASN A 28 -3.92 48.35 6.53
CA ASN A 28 -3.86 49.20 7.71
C ASN A 28 -4.22 48.52 9.04
N LEU A 29 -4.26 47.21 9.08
CA LEU A 29 -4.59 46.44 10.29
C LEU A 29 -3.35 46.25 11.18
N ASN A 30 -3.55 46.52 12.48
CA ASN A 30 -2.51 46.28 13.48
C ASN A 30 -2.48 44.77 13.81
N PRO A 31 -1.31 44.08 13.77
CA PRO A 31 -1.21 42.64 14.05
C PRO A 31 -1.72 42.22 15.43
N LYS A 32 -1.84 43.15 16.38
CA LYS A 32 -2.36 42.86 17.74
C LYS A 32 -3.88 42.70 17.80
N ASP A 33 -4.60 43.09 16.75
CA ASP A 33 -6.06 43.07 16.72
C ASP A 33 -6.62 41.78 16.08
N PHE A 34 -5.74 40.84 15.75
CA PHE A 34 -6.14 39.54 15.17
C PHE A 34 -6.26 38.46 16.23
N LYS A 35 -7.47 37.97 16.42
CA LYS A 35 -7.71 36.70 17.11
C LYS A 35 -8.14 35.66 16.12
N LEU A 36 -7.28 34.72 15.82
CA LEU A 36 -7.61 33.55 14.98
C LEU A 36 -8.37 32.54 15.84
N GLU A 37 -9.67 32.49 15.69
CA GLU A 37 -10.48 31.39 16.21
C GLU A 37 -10.61 30.32 15.12
N TYR A 38 -9.93 29.20 15.29
CA TYR A 38 -10.09 28.04 14.43
C TYR A 38 -10.90 26.98 15.13
N THR A 39 -11.92 26.50 14.45
CA THR A 39 -12.67 25.33 14.88
C THR A 39 -12.17 24.14 14.10
N THR A 40 -11.48 23.21 14.76
CA THR A 40 -11.09 21.95 14.13
C THR A 40 -12.34 21.09 14.02
N ILE A 41 -12.90 21.00 12.83
CA ILE A 41 -13.95 20.03 12.56
C ILE A 41 -13.25 18.69 12.45
N TYR A 42 -13.29 17.89 13.52
CA TYR A 42 -12.87 16.50 13.44
C TYR A 42 -13.79 15.77 12.44
N GLY A 43 -13.33 15.60 11.23
CA GLY A 43 -14.00 14.80 10.23
C GLY A 43 -14.25 13.38 10.77
N ARG A 44 -15.34 12.76 10.35
CA ARG A 44 -15.66 11.37 10.69
C ARG A 44 -14.47 10.49 10.29
N LYS A 45 -13.94 9.70 11.21
CA LYS A 45 -12.81 8.81 10.94
C LYS A 45 -13.17 7.85 9.81
N VAL A 46 -12.54 8.01 8.65
CA VAL A 46 -12.74 7.14 7.50
C VAL A 46 -12.11 5.78 7.79
N LYS A 47 -12.84 4.70 7.53
CA LYS A 47 -12.34 3.33 7.65
C LYS A 47 -12.12 2.72 6.28
N VAL A 48 -11.15 1.83 6.18
CA VAL A 48 -10.92 1.07 4.94
C VAL A 48 -11.87 -0.12 4.90
N ASN A 49 -12.78 -0.10 3.94
CA ASN A 49 -13.74 -1.18 3.72
C ASN A 49 -13.09 -2.35 2.97
N SER A 50 -12.38 -2.06 1.88
CA SER A 50 -11.70 -3.07 1.08
C SER A 50 -10.41 -2.54 0.46
N ILE A 51 -9.45 -3.44 0.23
CA ILE A 51 -8.24 -3.21 -0.54
C ILE A 51 -8.25 -4.21 -1.69
N ASN A 52 -8.29 -3.71 -2.91
CA ASN A 52 -8.42 -4.52 -4.11
C ASN A 52 -7.18 -4.35 -4.98
N PHE A 53 -6.51 -5.46 -5.28
CA PHE A 53 -5.40 -5.49 -6.20
C PHE A 53 -5.85 -6.01 -7.55
N SER A 54 -5.30 -5.46 -8.64
CA SER A 54 -5.43 -5.93 -10.01
C SER A 54 -4.07 -5.96 -10.70
N GLY A 55 -3.94 -6.77 -11.75
CA GLY A 55 -2.67 -6.96 -12.46
C GLY A 55 -1.64 -7.84 -11.73
N ASN A 56 -1.96 -8.31 -10.53
CA ASN A 56 -1.12 -9.17 -9.71
C ASN A 56 -1.33 -10.67 -10.07
N ASN A 57 -0.80 -11.08 -11.23
CA ASN A 57 -1.02 -12.41 -11.79
C ASN A 57 -0.23 -13.51 -11.06
N THR A 58 0.96 -13.20 -10.59
CA THR A 58 1.89 -14.15 -9.96
C THR A 58 1.77 -14.15 -8.43
N VAL A 59 1.56 -12.97 -7.85
CA VAL A 59 1.45 -12.82 -6.41
C VAL A 59 0.00 -12.59 -6.02
N VAL A 60 -0.58 -13.53 -5.28
CA VAL A 60 -1.98 -13.46 -4.84
C VAL A 60 -2.23 -12.28 -3.90
N SER A 61 -3.39 -11.63 -4.06
CA SER A 61 -3.80 -10.44 -3.29
C SER A 61 -3.65 -10.56 -1.77
N PRO A 62 -3.94 -11.69 -1.10
CA PRO A 62 -3.74 -11.83 0.34
C PRO A 62 -2.29 -11.65 0.80
N LYS A 63 -1.32 -12.05 -0.03
CA LYS A 63 0.10 -11.85 0.28
C LYS A 63 0.48 -10.37 0.20
N LEU A 64 -0.08 -9.64 -0.77
CA LEU A 64 0.12 -8.20 -0.92
C LEU A 64 -0.55 -7.43 0.23
N LYS A 65 -1.82 -7.75 0.55
CA LYS A 65 -2.53 -7.18 1.71
C LYS A 65 -1.77 -7.39 3.03
N LYS A 66 -1.03 -8.50 3.17
CA LYS A 66 -0.22 -8.78 4.36
C LYS A 66 0.96 -7.81 4.49
N GLN A 67 1.47 -7.26 3.40
CA GLN A 67 2.54 -6.26 3.43
C GLN A 67 2.02 -4.89 3.89
N MET A 68 0.74 -4.59 3.66
CA MET A 68 0.11 -3.35 4.07
C MET A 68 -0.20 -3.36 5.57
N LYS A 69 0.82 -3.09 6.38
CA LYS A 69 0.73 -3.18 7.85
C LYS A 69 0.04 -1.98 8.48
N GLY A 70 0.17 -0.81 7.87
CA GLY A 70 -0.40 0.45 8.31
C GLY A 70 -1.85 0.64 7.87
N THR A 71 -2.22 0.07 6.72
CA THR A 71 -3.56 0.16 6.12
C THR A 71 -4.24 -1.19 6.18
N LYS A 72 -5.29 -1.30 6.99
CA LYS A 72 -6.01 -2.56 7.21
C LYS A 72 -7.49 -2.42 6.93
N GLU A 73 -8.04 -3.44 6.31
CA GLU A 73 -9.48 -3.53 6.08
C GLU A 73 -10.25 -3.71 7.38
N MET A 74 -11.44 -3.12 7.45
CA MET A 74 -12.36 -3.29 8.58
C MET A 74 -12.89 -4.72 8.67
N ASN A 75 -13.34 -5.11 9.86
CA ASN A 75 -14.06 -6.37 10.05
C ASN A 75 -15.36 -6.35 9.26
N ARG A 76 -15.73 -7.50 8.70
CA ARG A 76 -16.94 -7.68 7.92
C ARG A 76 -17.62 -8.99 8.30
N ILE A 77 -18.93 -8.90 8.50
CA ILE A 77 -19.82 -10.06 8.62
C ILE A 77 -21.07 -9.69 7.84
N THR A 78 -21.27 -10.34 6.70
CA THR A 78 -22.44 -10.12 5.84
C THR A 78 -22.76 -11.36 5.02
N LEU A 79 -24.02 -11.62 4.82
CA LEU A 79 -24.50 -12.67 3.89
C LEU A 79 -24.56 -12.16 2.45
N PHE A 80 -24.69 -10.83 2.29
CA PHE A 80 -24.83 -10.18 0.99
C PHE A 80 -23.74 -9.12 0.83
N PRO A 81 -22.53 -9.51 0.39
CA PRO A 81 -21.46 -8.56 0.15
C PRO A 81 -21.81 -7.64 -1.01
N LEU A 82 -21.59 -6.34 -0.82
CA LEU A 82 -21.75 -5.35 -1.89
C LEU A 82 -20.70 -5.62 -2.97
N GLU A 83 -21.15 -5.53 -4.23
CA GLU A 83 -20.26 -5.56 -5.37
C GLU A 83 -19.58 -4.22 -5.51
N VAL A 84 -18.25 -4.23 -5.48
CA VAL A 84 -17.47 -3.03 -5.71
C VAL A 84 -16.86 -3.14 -7.10
N LYS A 85 -17.28 -2.25 -8.01
CA LYS A 85 -16.74 -2.21 -9.37
C LYS A 85 -15.32 -1.65 -9.32
N ASN A 86 -14.40 -2.33 -9.98
CA ASN A 86 -13.04 -1.84 -10.14
C ASN A 86 -13.04 -0.68 -11.16
N PRO A 87 -12.52 0.51 -10.81
CA PRO A 87 -12.45 1.65 -11.72
C PRO A 87 -11.51 1.42 -12.91
N PHE A 88 -10.63 0.43 -12.83
CA PHE A 88 -9.67 0.12 -13.91
C PHE A 88 -10.21 -0.87 -14.95
N GLY A 89 -11.50 -1.15 -14.94
CA GLY A 89 -12.15 -2.00 -15.94
C GLY A 89 -12.12 -3.51 -15.64
N ASP A 90 -11.27 -3.95 -14.74
CA ASP A 90 -11.29 -5.34 -14.28
C ASP A 90 -12.48 -5.55 -13.35
N THR A 91 -13.36 -6.47 -13.69
CA THR A 91 -14.43 -6.84 -12.76
C THR A 91 -13.80 -7.55 -11.56
N VAL A 92 -13.95 -6.99 -10.36
CA VAL A 92 -13.71 -7.74 -9.13
C VAL A 92 -14.83 -8.77 -9.01
N THR A 93 -14.69 -9.85 -9.77
CA THR A 93 -15.62 -10.96 -9.70
C THR A 93 -15.42 -11.65 -8.37
N LYS A 94 -16.50 -11.70 -7.58
CA LYS A 94 -16.54 -12.63 -6.44
C LYS A 94 -16.25 -14.03 -7.00
N PRO A 95 -15.31 -14.77 -6.44
CA PRO A 95 -15.10 -16.13 -6.91
C PRO A 95 -16.43 -16.90 -6.75
N ALA A 96 -16.97 -17.37 -7.87
CA ALA A 96 -18.18 -18.16 -7.81
C ALA A 96 -17.89 -19.46 -7.05
N PHE A 97 -18.86 -19.95 -6.27
CA PHE A 97 -18.71 -21.22 -5.53
C PHE A 97 -18.28 -22.36 -6.45
N LYS A 98 -18.82 -22.39 -7.68
CA LYS A 98 -18.47 -23.37 -8.69
C LYS A 98 -16.99 -23.32 -9.07
N ASP A 99 -16.41 -22.13 -9.23
CA ASP A 99 -15.00 -21.95 -9.57
C ASP A 99 -14.10 -22.33 -8.39
N TYR A 100 -14.52 -21.96 -7.16
CA TYR A 100 -13.83 -22.36 -5.93
C TYR A 100 -13.72 -23.88 -5.79
N ILE A 101 -14.79 -24.62 -6.07
CA ILE A 101 -14.78 -26.11 -6.02
C ILE A 101 -13.98 -26.68 -7.18
N LYS A 102 -14.14 -26.16 -8.41
CA LYS A 102 -13.41 -26.62 -9.60
C LYS A 102 -11.90 -26.49 -9.44
N ASP A 103 -11.46 -25.41 -8.84
CA ASP A 103 -10.03 -25.14 -8.58
C ASP A 103 -9.47 -25.84 -7.35
N VAL A 104 -10.25 -26.78 -6.77
CA VAL A 104 -9.89 -27.47 -5.52
C VAL A 104 -9.53 -26.47 -4.41
N GLY A 105 -10.24 -25.34 -4.38
CA GLY A 105 -9.96 -24.22 -3.48
C GLY A 105 -10.00 -24.60 -2.00
N PHE A 106 -10.82 -25.59 -1.62
CA PHE A 106 -10.93 -26.10 -0.25
C PHE A 106 -9.64 -26.75 0.29
N MET A 107 -8.71 -27.16 -0.57
CA MET A 107 -7.39 -27.66 -0.17
C MET A 107 -6.35 -26.54 0.01
N SER A 108 -6.71 -25.31 -0.30
CA SER A 108 -5.82 -24.14 -0.16
C SER A 108 -6.37 -23.14 0.83
N ILE A 109 -5.66 -22.94 1.95
CA ILE A 109 -6.02 -21.94 2.97
C ILE A 109 -6.15 -20.53 2.35
N THR A 110 -5.30 -20.21 1.38
CA THR A 110 -5.33 -18.91 0.70
C THR A 110 -6.58 -18.74 -0.14
N LYS A 111 -6.91 -19.72 -0.98
CA LYS A 111 -8.12 -19.69 -1.83
C LYS A 111 -9.41 -19.71 -1.00
N THR A 112 -9.43 -20.50 0.07
CA THR A 112 -10.56 -20.53 1.02
C THR A 112 -10.76 -19.18 1.69
N ARG A 113 -9.68 -18.56 2.11
CA ARG A 113 -9.72 -17.21 2.69
C ARG A 113 -10.23 -16.19 1.70
N ASP A 114 -9.76 -16.20 0.44
CA ASP A 114 -10.21 -15.28 -0.61
C ASP A 114 -11.69 -15.45 -0.93
N TYR A 115 -12.17 -16.70 -0.92
CA TYR A 115 -13.58 -17.01 -1.13
C TYR A 115 -14.47 -16.49 0.02
N ILE A 116 -13.99 -16.60 1.27
CA ILE A 116 -14.75 -16.23 2.48
C ILE A 116 -14.64 -14.72 2.77
N ASP A 117 -13.54 -14.06 2.41
CA ASP A 117 -13.23 -12.67 2.78
C ASP A 117 -14.34 -11.65 2.43
N PRO A 118 -15.07 -11.74 1.31
CA PRO A 118 -16.21 -10.87 1.02
C PRO A 118 -17.36 -10.98 2.02
N TYR A 119 -17.54 -12.16 2.64
CA TYR A 119 -18.64 -12.45 3.55
C TYR A 119 -18.23 -12.33 5.01
N PHE A 120 -17.05 -12.84 5.33
CA PHE A 120 -16.58 -12.92 6.71
C PHE A 120 -15.10 -12.56 6.80
N ARG A 121 -14.82 -11.48 7.51
CA ARG A 121 -13.46 -10.98 7.77
C ARG A 121 -13.32 -10.51 9.18
N ILE A 122 -12.43 -11.14 9.95
CA ILE A 122 -12.03 -10.70 11.28
C ILE A 122 -10.55 -10.33 11.23
N ARG A 123 -10.22 -9.08 11.55
CA ARG A 123 -8.87 -8.52 11.56
C ARG A 123 -8.39 -8.11 12.97
N GLY A 124 -9.01 -8.65 14.01
CA GLY A 124 -8.70 -8.28 15.38
C GLY A 124 -9.12 -6.84 15.75
N PHE A 125 -8.56 -6.33 16.81
CA PHE A 125 -8.89 -5.00 17.34
C PHE A 125 -8.14 -3.84 16.65
N SER A 126 -7.33 -4.08 15.64
CA SER A 126 -6.62 -3.02 14.93
C SER A 126 -7.61 -2.16 14.15
N GLY A 127 -7.67 -0.87 14.52
CA GLY A 127 -8.55 0.09 13.87
C GLY A 127 -8.27 0.19 12.39
N ALA A 128 -9.26 -0.05 11.55
CA ALA A 128 -9.22 0.08 10.10
C ALA A 128 -9.27 1.56 9.65
N LYS A 129 -8.75 2.49 10.47
CA LYS A 129 -8.71 3.91 10.14
C LYS A 129 -7.71 4.13 9.01
N PHE A 130 -8.16 4.84 7.98
CA PHE A 130 -7.27 5.25 6.91
C PHE A 130 -6.30 6.31 7.41
N ASN A 131 -5.04 6.15 7.02
CA ASN A 131 -3.98 7.13 7.22
C ASN A 131 -3.15 7.16 5.94
N GLU A 132 -3.13 8.31 5.30
CA GLU A 132 -2.51 8.48 3.99
C GLU A 132 -1.00 8.23 4.01
N VAL A 133 -0.30 8.72 5.02
CA VAL A 133 1.16 8.52 5.16
C VAL A 133 1.46 7.03 5.26
N LYS A 134 0.75 6.30 6.12
CA LYS A 134 0.92 4.85 6.23
C LYS A 134 0.55 4.11 4.96
N TYR A 135 -0.40 4.63 4.20
CA TYR A 135 -0.77 4.05 2.92
C TYR A 135 0.34 4.16 1.88
N VAL A 136 1.05 5.30 1.86
CA VAL A 136 2.23 5.47 1.00
C VAL A 136 3.33 4.47 1.38
N ASP A 137 3.66 4.35 2.67
CA ASP A 137 4.65 3.38 3.18
C ASP A 137 4.24 1.94 2.86
N ASP A 138 2.96 1.63 2.94
CA ASP A 138 2.42 0.31 2.62
C ASP A 138 2.55 -0.03 1.13
N LYS A 139 2.34 0.95 0.23
CA LYS A 139 2.57 0.77 -1.21
C LYS A 139 4.04 0.46 -1.50
N GLU A 140 4.95 1.15 -0.85
CA GLU A 140 6.38 0.85 -0.95
C GLU A 140 6.69 -0.56 -0.42
N SER A 141 6.09 -0.96 0.69
CA SER A 141 6.24 -2.32 1.25
C SER A 141 5.74 -3.40 0.28
N VAL A 142 4.68 -3.13 -0.49
CA VAL A 142 4.20 -4.02 -1.56
C VAL A 142 5.24 -4.14 -2.68
N LEU A 143 5.81 -3.04 -3.14
CA LEU A 143 6.86 -3.06 -4.18
C LEU A 143 8.13 -3.75 -3.70
N ASN A 144 8.54 -3.51 -2.46
CA ASN A 144 9.68 -4.21 -1.84
C ASN A 144 9.44 -5.73 -1.74
N TYR A 145 8.19 -6.13 -1.48
CA TYR A 145 7.85 -7.55 -1.51
C TYR A 145 8.00 -8.14 -2.92
N TYR A 146 7.57 -7.45 -3.97
CA TYR A 146 7.79 -7.87 -5.36
C TYR A 146 9.27 -7.96 -5.69
N ASN A 147 10.06 -6.95 -5.29
CA ASN A 147 11.51 -6.95 -5.46
C ASN A 147 12.15 -8.18 -4.78
N SER A 148 11.70 -8.55 -3.57
CA SER A 148 12.19 -9.73 -2.86
C SER A 148 11.85 -11.05 -3.56
N LYS A 149 10.93 -11.03 -4.53
CA LYS A 149 10.52 -12.17 -5.36
C LYS A 149 11.11 -12.14 -6.77
N GLY A 150 12.03 -11.21 -7.03
CA GLY A 150 12.70 -11.07 -8.32
C GLY A 150 12.01 -10.16 -9.31
N TYR A 151 10.88 -9.58 -8.97
CA TYR A 151 10.15 -8.64 -9.81
C TYR A 151 10.69 -7.22 -9.60
N ARG A 152 11.91 -6.98 -10.10
CA ARG A 152 12.64 -5.72 -9.90
C ARG A 152 11.91 -4.51 -10.48
N ASP A 153 11.25 -4.71 -11.62
CA ASP A 153 10.59 -3.65 -12.36
C ASP A 153 9.08 -3.56 -12.03
N ALA A 154 8.66 -4.18 -10.93
CA ALA A 154 7.29 -4.06 -10.47
C ALA A 154 6.95 -2.61 -10.10
N VAL A 155 5.80 -2.14 -10.60
CA VAL A 155 5.33 -0.77 -10.36
C VAL A 155 3.83 -0.75 -10.06
N ILE A 156 3.40 0.21 -9.27
CA ILE A 156 1.99 0.55 -9.13
C ILE A 156 1.64 1.51 -10.26
N MET A 157 0.80 1.05 -11.20
CA MET A 157 0.39 1.82 -12.36
C MET A 157 -0.65 2.87 -12.00
N ASN A 158 -1.61 2.47 -11.20
CA ASN A 158 -2.67 3.34 -10.72
C ASN A 158 -3.06 2.97 -9.30
N ASP A 159 -3.44 3.95 -8.51
CA ASP A 159 -4.18 3.76 -7.27
C ASP A 159 -5.36 4.73 -7.21
N THR A 160 -6.47 4.26 -6.72
CA THR A 160 -7.70 5.04 -6.61
C THR A 160 -8.44 4.65 -5.36
N SER A 161 -9.09 5.61 -4.76
CA SER A 161 -9.93 5.41 -3.59
C SER A 161 -11.35 5.86 -3.88
N ILE A 162 -12.33 5.02 -3.54
CA ILE A 162 -13.76 5.30 -3.76
C ILE A 162 -14.49 5.11 -2.44
N TYR A 163 -15.30 6.10 -2.05
CA TYR A 163 -16.15 6.00 -0.88
C TYR A 163 -17.38 5.13 -1.15
N ASP A 164 -17.71 4.28 -0.19
CA ASP A 164 -18.98 3.55 -0.21
C ASP A 164 -20.12 4.41 0.38
N GLU A 165 -21.35 3.91 0.31
CA GLU A 165 -22.56 4.58 0.83
C GLU A 165 -22.50 4.89 2.34
N ARG A 166 -21.62 4.19 3.08
CA ARG A 166 -21.38 4.37 4.51
C ARG A 166 -20.20 5.27 4.82
N ASN A 167 -19.65 5.92 3.80
CA ASN A 167 -18.46 6.77 3.87
C ASN A 167 -17.20 6.01 4.34
N ASN A 168 -17.10 4.72 4.00
CA ASN A 168 -15.88 3.95 4.12
C ASN A 168 -15.13 3.91 2.79
N LEU A 169 -13.84 3.69 2.83
CA LEU A 169 -12.95 3.78 1.69
C LEU A 169 -12.69 2.40 1.08
N ASN A 170 -12.93 2.27 -0.22
CA ASN A 170 -12.46 1.15 -1.02
C ASN A 170 -11.21 1.58 -1.78
N LEU A 171 -10.11 0.89 -1.55
CA LEU A 171 -8.84 1.13 -2.21
C LEU A 171 -8.67 0.18 -3.39
N PHE A 172 -8.24 0.70 -4.53
CA PHE A 172 -7.95 -0.05 -5.74
C PHE A 172 -6.51 0.23 -6.17
N ILE A 173 -5.71 -0.82 -6.28
CA ILE A 173 -4.28 -0.73 -6.59
C ILE A 173 -4.02 -1.61 -7.81
N GLN A 174 -3.66 -0.98 -8.91
CA GLN A 174 -3.29 -1.68 -10.13
C GLN A 174 -1.77 -1.83 -10.20
N VAL A 175 -1.31 -3.08 -10.24
CA VAL A 175 0.11 -3.41 -10.27
C VAL A 175 0.48 -3.94 -11.66
N ASN A 176 1.65 -3.54 -12.14
CA ASN A 176 2.35 -4.23 -13.22
C ASN A 176 3.55 -4.93 -12.60
N GLU A 177 3.52 -6.27 -12.57
CA GLU A 177 4.57 -7.07 -11.94
C GLU A 177 5.88 -7.05 -12.75
N GLY A 178 5.80 -6.78 -14.06
CA GLY A 178 6.93 -6.94 -14.96
C GLY A 178 7.36 -8.39 -15.10
N ARG A 179 8.63 -8.60 -15.41
CA ARG A 179 9.22 -9.95 -15.51
C ARG A 179 10.07 -10.28 -14.28
N GLN A 180 10.20 -11.55 -13.98
CA GLN A 180 11.06 -12.03 -12.91
C GLN A 180 12.51 -12.06 -13.37
N TYR A 181 13.41 -11.56 -12.56
CA TYR A 181 14.86 -11.52 -12.79
C TYR A 181 15.58 -12.58 -11.95
N TYR A 182 16.71 -13.01 -12.47
CA TYR A 182 17.59 -13.98 -11.83
C TYR A 182 19.02 -13.44 -11.83
N PHE A 183 19.83 -13.88 -10.91
CA PHE A 183 21.24 -13.55 -10.89
C PHE A 183 21.97 -14.23 -12.07
N GLY A 184 22.77 -13.44 -12.78
CA GLY A 184 23.66 -13.93 -13.83
C GLY A 184 24.99 -14.45 -13.27
N ASP A 185 26.04 -14.38 -14.10
CA ASP A 185 27.38 -14.74 -13.66
C ASP A 185 27.92 -13.71 -12.66
N ILE A 186 28.60 -14.20 -11.63
CA ILE A 186 29.21 -13.38 -10.59
C ILE A 186 30.71 -13.40 -10.87
N VAL A 187 31.27 -12.22 -11.08
CA VAL A 187 32.69 -12.05 -11.39
C VAL A 187 33.31 -11.15 -10.33
N TRP A 188 34.33 -11.64 -9.66
CA TRP A 188 35.14 -10.88 -8.70
C TRP A 188 36.28 -10.18 -9.40
N ARG A 189 36.61 -8.96 -8.99
CA ARG A 189 37.74 -8.20 -9.50
C ARG A 189 38.41 -7.47 -8.36
N GLY A 190 39.79 -7.46 -8.37
CA GLY A 190 40.58 -6.78 -7.36
C GLY A 190 40.68 -7.52 -6.01
N ASN A 191 40.24 -8.76 -5.94
CA ASN A 191 40.24 -9.59 -4.75
C ASN A 191 41.59 -10.20 -4.49
N THR A 192 42.50 -9.43 -3.93
CA THR A 192 43.88 -9.90 -3.61
C THR A 192 43.98 -10.72 -2.32
N LYS A 193 43.02 -10.55 -1.40
CA LYS A 193 43.05 -11.16 -0.06
C LYS A 193 42.35 -12.52 0.00
N TYR A 194 41.26 -12.68 -0.74
CA TYR A 194 40.44 -13.91 -0.73
C TYR A 194 40.19 -14.40 -2.16
N GLY A 195 40.30 -15.69 -2.39
CA GLY A 195 39.99 -16.29 -3.68
C GLY A 195 38.48 -16.29 -3.96
N ASP A 196 38.09 -16.37 -5.24
CA ASP A 196 36.71 -16.34 -5.73
C ASP A 196 35.82 -17.37 -5.04
N SER A 197 36.34 -18.56 -4.76
CA SER A 197 35.58 -19.63 -4.09
C SER A 197 35.12 -19.22 -2.69
N ILE A 198 36.00 -18.54 -1.92
CA ILE A 198 35.68 -18.05 -0.57
C ILE A 198 34.66 -16.92 -0.67
N LEU A 199 34.84 -15.99 -1.62
CA LEU A 199 33.92 -14.87 -1.82
C LEU A 199 32.53 -15.36 -2.26
N ASN A 200 32.48 -16.36 -3.13
CA ASN A 200 31.20 -16.98 -3.54
C ASN A 200 30.52 -17.70 -2.36
N LEU A 201 31.26 -18.35 -1.50
CA LEU A 201 30.72 -18.99 -0.31
C LEU A 201 30.13 -17.97 0.67
N ILE A 202 30.81 -16.85 0.87
CA ILE A 202 30.37 -15.77 1.75
C ILE A 202 29.14 -15.07 1.17
N LEU A 203 29.15 -14.78 -0.13
CA LEU A 203 28.02 -14.15 -0.81
C LEU A 203 26.77 -15.06 -0.76
N GLY A 204 26.97 -16.39 -0.96
CA GLY A 204 25.88 -17.37 -0.90
C GLY A 204 24.76 -17.13 -1.91
N ILE A 205 25.07 -16.48 -3.03
CA ILE A 205 24.21 -16.24 -4.18
C ILE A 205 24.85 -16.98 -5.37
N LYS A 206 24.03 -17.65 -6.18
CA LYS A 206 24.47 -18.39 -7.34
C LYS A 206 23.79 -17.89 -8.61
N LYS A 207 24.43 -18.12 -9.75
CA LYS A 207 23.77 -17.95 -11.05
C LYS A 207 22.48 -18.76 -11.12
N GLY A 208 21.39 -18.12 -11.54
CA GLY A 208 20.06 -18.71 -11.62
C GLY A 208 19.22 -18.58 -10.35
N ASP A 209 19.78 -18.10 -9.25
CA ASP A 209 18.97 -17.74 -8.09
C ASP A 209 18.05 -16.56 -8.42
N VAL A 210 16.85 -16.54 -7.83
CA VAL A 210 15.93 -15.43 -7.99
C VAL A 210 16.56 -14.15 -7.47
N TYR A 211 16.56 -13.09 -8.29
CA TYR A 211 17.08 -11.79 -7.90
C TYR A 211 16.37 -11.27 -6.64
N ASN A 212 17.16 -10.86 -5.67
CA ASN A 212 16.66 -10.29 -4.43
C ASN A 212 17.64 -9.24 -3.92
N LEU A 213 17.23 -7.97 -4.03
CA LEU A 213 18.07 -6.83 -3.65
C LEU A 213 18.37 -6.81 -2.15
N ASP A 214 17.41 -7.19 -1.31
CA ASP A 214 17.58 -7.19 0.16
C ASP A 214 18.64 -8.21 0.58
N ILE A 215 18.61 -9.40 -0.04
CA ILE A 215 19.62 -10.44 0.22
C ILE A 215 20.98 -9.95 -0.26
N LEU A 216 21.06 -9.36 -1.45
CA LEU A 216 22.31 -8.83 -2.00
C LEU A 216 22.90 -7.77 -1.06
N ASN A 217 22.12 -6.77 -0.67
CA ASN A 217 22.56 -5.70 0.23
C ASN A 217 22.97 -6.24 1.62
N LYS A 218 22.22 -7.18 2.17
CA LYS A 218 22.58 -7.83 3.44
C LYS A 218 23.92 -8.57 3.37
N ARG A 219 24.17 -9.24 2.26
CA ARG A 219 25.41 -10.03 2.08
C ARG A 219 26.61 -9.14 1.84
N LEU A 220 26.45 -8.08 1.02
CA LEU A 220 27.50 -7.11 0.76
C LEU A 220 27.73 -6.17 1.95
N GLY A 221 26.69 -5.68 2.60
CA GLY A 221 26.78 -4.72 3.71
C GLY A 221 27.40 -5.32 4.98
N LYS A 222 27.26 -6.63 5.24
CA LYS A 222 27.92 -7.30 6.37
C LYS A 222 29.43 -7.46 6.21
N GLN A 223 29.96 -7.17 5.03
CA GLN A 223 31.40 -7.31 4.75
C GLN A 223 32.13 -5.98 4.70
N LEU A 224 31.40 -4.85 4.72
CA LEU A 224 31.98 -3.51 4.70
C LEU A 224 32.00 -2.83 6.08
N SER A 225 31.52 -3.49 7.10
CA SER A 225 31.66 -3.14 8.52
C SER A 225 32.54 -4.18 9.24
#